data_213de870a4f1bca258060de6682e4d8d
#
_entry.id   213de870a4f1bca258060de6682e4d8d
#
_cell.length_a   1.000
_cell.length_b   1.000
_cell.length_c   1.000
_cell.angle_alpha   90.00
_cell.angle_beta   90.00
_cell.angle_gamma   90.00
#
_symmetry.space_group_name_H-M   'P 1'
#
loop_
_entity.id
_entity.type
_entity.pdbx_description
1 polymer ?
#
loop_
_entity_poly.entity_id
_entity_poly.type
_entity_poly.pdbx_seq_one_letter_code
_entity_poly.pdbx_strand_id
1 'polypeptide(L)'
;MPKVQPAFSYPAHDHHGDENVTVALDPYDTPAKANIFVVNYRDHDLLPVFLVITNDGDNPVEVSDMQAQLVTASRTKLSPATTDDILRRISHPHASGSRSPLPFPTKKVKGAVSSTERNEIENAQFKAKAVEPHSSQAGFLFFDISDLANPLPGSEFYLTGLRDASGHALMYFDVPLDKYLEPHTP
;
A
#
# COMPACT_ATOMS: atom_id res chain seq x y z
N MET A 1 8.97 10.22 3.98
CA MET A 1 7.68 10.17 3.25
C MET A 1 7.81 10.99 1.97
N PRO A 2 7.25 10.54 0.85
CA PRO A 2 7.16 11.34 -0.38
C PRO A 2 6.36 12.61 -0.15
N LYS A 3 6.60 13.62 -0.99
CA LYS A 3 5.74 14.81 -1.00
C LYS A 3 4.38 14.41 -1.60
N VAL A 4 3.33 14.61 -0.84
CA VAL A 4 1.96 14.36 -1.30
C VAL A 4 1.60 15.38 -2.39
N GLN A 5 1.08 14.90 -3.50
CA GLN A 5 0.52 15.68 -4.59
C GLN A 5 -0.96 15.28 -4.78
N PRO A 6 -1.80 16.10 -5.43
CA PRO A 6 -3.15 15.69 -5.78
C PRO A 6 -3.14 14.36 -6.56
N ALA A 7 -4.08 13.46 -6.24
CA ALA A 7 -4.11 12.11 -6.80
C ALA A 7 -4.16 12.11 -8.34
N PHE A 8 -4.82 13.09 -8.93
CA PHE A 8 -4.90 13.24 -10.38
C PHE A 8 -3.54 13.44 -11.09
N SER A 9 -2.51 13.87 -10.36
CA SER A 9 -1.16 14.06 -10.92
C SER A 9 -0.36 12.76 -11.06
N TYR A 10 -0.85 11.66 -10.49
CA TYR A 10 -0.21 10.35 -10.62
C TYR A 10 -0.73 9.63 -11.86
N PRO A 11 0.12 8.85 -12.58
CA PRO A 11 -0.31 8.14 -13.80
C PRO A 11 -1.42 7.12 -13.54
N ALA A 12 -1.23 6.27 -12.51
CA ALA A 12 -2.21 5.27 -12.12
C ALA A 12 -3.21 5.89 -11.15
N HIS A 13 -4.34 6.34 -11.66
CA HIS A 13 -5.43 6.90 -10.87
C HIS A 13 -6.79 6.55 -11.46
N ASP A 14 -7.80 6.63 -10.61
CA ASP A 14 -9.22 6.58 -10.95
C ASP A 14 -9.92 7.80 -10.34
N HIS A 15 -10.71 8.49 -11.15
CA HIS A 15 -11.39 9.74 -10.79
C HIS A 15 -12.90 9.60 -10.94
N HIS A 16 -13.61 9.81 -9.87
CA HIS A 16 -15.08 9.84 -9.84
C HIS A 16 -15.57 11.30 -9.78
N GLY A 17 -15.92 11.85 -10.95
CA GLY A 17 -16.34 13.25 -11.07
C GLY A 17 -17.62 13.59 -10.31
N ASP A 18 -18.58 12.66 -10.22
CA ASP A 18 -19.83 12.87 -9.50
C ASP A 18 -19.61 12.92 -7.98
N GLU A 19 -18.59 12.24 -7.49
CA GLU A 19 -18.22 12.16 -6.07
C GLU A 19 -17.12 13.17 -5.71
N ASN A 20 -16.46 13.77 -6.72
CA ASN A 20 -15.29 14.66 -6.57
C ASN A 20 -14.14 14.01 -5.79
N VAL A 21 -13.95 12.71 -5.96
CA VAL A 21 -12.89 11.94 -5.32
C VAL A 21 -11.99 11.30 -6.37
N THR A 22 -10.68 11.39 -6.13
CA THR A 22 -9.67 10.73 -6.96
C THR A 22 -8.81 9.85 -6.07
N VAL A 23 -8.60 8.61 -6.51
CA VAL A 23 -7.69 7.65 -5.87
C VAL A 23 -6.53 7.38 -6.82
N ALA A 24 -5.30 7.45 -6.31
CA ALA A 24 -4.10 7.16 -7.08
C ALA A 24 -3.15 6.23 -6.36
N LEU A 25 -2.35 5.54 -7.14
CA LEU A 25 -1.31 4.65 -6.67
C LEU A 25 0.04 4.97 -7.31
N ASP A 26 1.06 4.86 -6.49
CA ASP A 26 2.46 4.97 -6.90
C ASP A 26 3.28 3.82 -6.29
N PRO A 27 3.49 2.70 -7.00
CA PRO A 27 4.30 1.59 -6.52
C PRO A 27 5.77 1.97 -6.30
N TYR A 28 6.36 1.48 -5.20
CA TYR A 28 7.77 1.69 -4.86
C TYR A 28 8.57 0.41 -5.12
N ASP A 29 8.52 -0.05 -6.36
CA ASP A 29 9.07 -1.31 -6.86
C ASP A 29 10.51 -1.20 -7.39
N THR A 30 11.00 0.03 -7.63
CA THR A 30 12.35 0.27 -8.15
C THR A 30 13.32 0.68 -7.04
N PRO A 31 14.63 0.35 -7.15
CA PRO A 31 15.64 0.80 -6.19
C PRO A 31 15.67 2.32 -5.99
N ALA A 32 15.45 3.10 -7.05
CA ALA A 32 15.45 4.55 -6.98
C ALA A 32 14.34 5.09 -6.06
N LYS A 33 13.13 4.53 -6.15
CA LYS A 33 12.01 4.88 -5.27
C LYS A 33 12.20 4.31 -3.86
N ALA A 34 12.66 3.06 -3.75
CA ALA A 34 12.85 2.38 -2.47
C ALA A 34 13.89 3.04 -1.56
N ASN A 35 14.81 3.84 -2.10
CA ASN A 35 15.86 4.54 -1.34
C ASN A 35 15.35 5.52 -0.27
N ILE A 36 14.08 5.84 -0.24
CA ILE A 36 13.49 6.67 0.84
C ILE A 36 13.32 5.91 2.15
N PHE A 37 13.35 4.58 2.10
CA PHE A 37 13.15 3.71 3.26
C PHE A 37 14.47 3.28 3.90
N VAL A 38 14.44 3.12 5.22
CA VAL A 38 15.52 2.46 5.98
C VAL A 38 15.45 0.95 5.80
N VAL A 39 14.22 0.41 5.77
CA VAL A 39 13.96 -1.02 5.54
C VAL A 39 13.98 -1.32 4.05
N ASN A 40 14.78 -2.30 3.64
CA ASN A 40 14.65 -2.84 2.28
C ASN A 40 13.48 -3.83 2.21
N TYR A 41 12.29 -3.31 1.98
CA TYR A 41 11.05 -4.12 1.94
C TYR A 41 11.11 -5.23 0.89
N ARG A 42 11.83 -5.03 -0.22
CA ARG A 42 11.96 -6.02 -1.28
C ARG A 42 12.70 -7.29 -0.83
N ASP A 43 13.70 -7.15 0.05
CA ASP A 43 14.41 -8.30 0.63
C ASP A 43 13.53 -9.14 1.57
N HIS A 44 12.36 -8.62 1.89
CA HIS A 44 11.34 -9.25 2.72
C HIS A 44 10.07 -9.60 1.94
N ASP A 45 10.14 -9.63 0.61
CA ASP A 45 9.01 -9.91 -0.29
C ASP A 45 7.79 -9.01 -0.04
N LEU A 46 8.04 -7.75 0.31
CA LEU A 46 7.01 -6.74 0.51
C LEU A 46 7.11 -5.68 -0.58
N LEU A 47 5.96 -5.35 -1.19
CA LEU A 47 5.81 -4.27 -2.14
C LEU A 47 5.12 -3.08 -1.46
N PRO A 48 5.83 -1.97 -1.20
CA PRO A 48 5.21 -0.73 -0.78
C PRO A 48 4.51 -0.06 -1.95
N VAL A 49 3.23 0.29 -1.77
CA VAL A 49 2.45 1.06 -2.75
C VAL A 49 1.95 2.32 -2.06
N PHE A 50 2.31 3.47 -2.58
CA PHE A 50 1.86 4.76 -2.06
C PHE A 50 0.44 5.03 -2.55
N LEU A 51 -0.50 5.05 -1.62
CA LEU A 51 -1.90 5.39 -1.85
C LEU A 51 -2.09 6.88 -1.60
N VAL A 52 -2.73 7.56 -2.55
CA VAL A 52 -3.16 8.96 -2.41
C VAL A 52 -4.65 9.05 -2.67
N ILE A 53 -5.38 9.68 -1.78
CA ILE A 53 -6.81 9.96 -1.93
C ILE A 53 -6.98 11.47 -1.86
N THR A 54 -7.52 12.07 -2.92
CA THR A 54 -7.85 13.49 -3.01
C THR A 54 -9.36 13.66 -3.01
N ASN A 55 -9.83 14.54 -2.16
CA ASN A 55 -11.22 14.97 -2.10
C ASN A 55 -11.31 16.43 -2.60
N ASP A 56 -11.86 16.61 -3.78
CA ASP A 56 -12.11 17.92 -4.39
C ASP A 56 -13.52 18.47 -4.08
N GLY A 57 -14.32 17.69 -3.35
CA GLY A 57 -15.66 18.06 -2.91
C GLY A 57 -15.69 18.97 -1.68
N ASP A 58 -16.87 19.46 -1.37
CA ASP A 58 -17.11 20.40 -0.25
C ASP A 58 -17.38 19.71 1.10
N ASN A 59 -17.51 18.39 1.11
CA ASN A 59 -17.78 17.61 2.31
C ASN A 59 -16.67 16.59 2.55
N PRO A 60 -16.36 16.22 3.82
CA PRO A 60 -15.36 15.21 4.11
C PRO A 60 -15.77 13.83 3.60
N VAL A 61 -14.79 13.03 3.22
CA VAL A 61 -14.93 11.63 2.82
C VAL A 61 -14.32 10.75 3.91
N GLU A 62 -15.14 9.88 4.51
CA GLU A 62 -14.67 8.89 5.47
C GLU A 62 -13.94 7.74 4.75
N VAL A 63 -12.77 7.37 5.30
CA VAL A 63 -11.92 6.31 4.76
C VAL A 63 -11.55 5.27 5.84
N SER A 64 -12.13 5.37 7.04
CA SER A 64 -11.84 4.48 8.17
C SER A 64 -12.16 3.01 7.90
N ASP A 65 -13.20 2.75 7.10
CA ASP A 65 -13.69 1.43 6.74
C ASP A 65 -13.19 0.96 5.36
N MET A 66 -12.22 1.66 4.79
CA MET A 66 -11.70 1.33 3.46
C MET A 66 -11.13 -0.08 3.41
N GLN A 67 -11.42 -0.78 2.33
CA GLN A 67 -10.86 -2.08 2.01
C GLN A 67 -10.10 -2.00 0.69
N ALA A 68 -8.81 -2.29 0.77
CA ALA A 68 -7.92 -2.27 -0.38
C ALA A 68 -7.56 -3.69 -0.82
N GLN A 69 -7.52 -3.92 -2.12
CA GLN A 69 -7.14 -5.21 -2.70
C GLN A 69 -6.36 -5.00 -3.99
N LEU A 70 -5.19 -5.62 -4.09
CA LEU A 70 -4.45 -5.72 -5.33
C LEU A 70 -4.74 -7.08 -5.99
N VAL A 71 -5.25 -7.07 -7.20
CA VAL A 71 -5.56 -8.27 -7.99
C VAL A 71 -4.56 -8.37 -9.13
N THR A 72 -3.74 -9.40 -9.11
CA THR A 72 -2.70 -9.61 -10.13
C THR A 72 -3.28 -10.15 -11.44
N ALA A 73 -2.50 -10.10 -12.52
CA ALA A 73 -2.89 -10.70 -13.81
C ALA A 73 -3.25 -12.20 -13.71
N SER A 74 -2.63 -12.92 -12.76
CA SER A 74 -2.97 -14.33 -12.47
C SER A 74 -4.21 -14.51 -11.59
N ARG A 75 -4.95 -13.42 -11.30
CA ARG A 75 -6.13 -13.40 -10.42
C ARG A 75 -5.83 -13.67 -8.94
N THR A 76 -4.57 -13.59 -8.53
CA THR A 76 -4.21 -13.64 -7.11
C THR A 76 -4.65 -12.34 -6.44
N LYS A 77 -5.36 -12.46 -5.32
CA LYS A 77 -5.86 -11.34 -4.53
C LYS A 77 -4.96 -11.12 -3.34
N LEU A 78 -4.39 -9.93 -3.25
CA LEU A 78 -3.51 -9.52 -2.16
C LEU A 78 -4.20 -8.43 -1.36
N SER A 79 -4.31 -8.64 -0.05
CA SER A 79 -4.72 -7.60 0.89
C SER A 79 -3.49 -6.93 1.50
N PRO A 80 -3.57 -5.67 1.92
CA PRO A 80 -2.47 -5.01 2.62
C PRO A 80 -2.07 -5.77 3.88
N ALA A 81 -0.77 -5.95 4.08
CA ALA A 81 -0.20 -6.53 5.28
C ALA A 81 -0.42 -5.61 6.49
N THR A 82 -0.75 -6.18 7.63
CA THR A 82 -0.82 -5.44 8.89
C THR A 82 0.57 -5.06 9.39
N THR A 83 0.64 -4.08 10.30
CA THR A 83 1.91 -3.72 10.97
C THR A 83 2.60 -4.94 11.58
N ASP A 84 1.83 -5.81 12.23
CA ASP A 84 2.37 -7.01 12.87
C ASP A 84 2.90 -8.02 11.85
N ASP A 85 2.24 -8.16 10.69
CA ASP A 85 2.71 -9.01 9.60
C ASP A 85 4.04 -8.51 9.03
N ILE A 86 4.14 -7.19 8.80
CA ILE A 86 5.37 -6.55 8.31
C ILE A 86 6.51 -6.76 9.32
N LEU A 87 6.26 -6.45 10.59
CA LEU A 87 7.25 -6.62 11.67
C LEU A 87 7.71 -8.06 11.79
N ARG A 88 6.79 -9.02 11.74
CA ARG A 88 7.09 -10.46 11.81
C ARG A 88 7.96 -10.88 10.62
N ARG A 89 7.65 -10.42 9.42
CA ARG A 89 8.41 -10.76 8.21
C ARG A 89 9.83 -10.21 8.24
N ILE A 90 10.01 -8.98 8.68
CA ILE A 90 11.33 -8.35 8.83
C ILE A 90 12.15 -9.04 9.92
N SER A 91 11.52 -9.41 11.04
CA SER A 91 12.20 -10.10 12.15
C SER A 91 12.62 -11.52 11.80
N HIS A 92 11.90 -12.21 10.91
CA HIS A 92 12.08 -13.63 10.58
C HIS A 92 12.07 -13.85 9.06
N PRO A 93 13.06 -13.35 8.32
CA PRO A 93 13.07 -13.36 6.85
C PRO A 93 13.05 -14.77 6.21
N HIS A 94 13.19 -15.85 6.99
CA HIS A 94 13.21 -17.23 6.50
C HIS A 94 12.14 -18.14 7.14
N ALA A 95 11.13 -17.58 7.76
CA ALA A 95 10.03 -18.35 8.33
C ALA A 95 8.96 -18.75 7.30
N SER A 96 9.32 -19.03 6.04
CA SER A 96 8.44 -19.73 5.11
C SER A 96 8.37 -21.21 5.52
N GLY A 97 7.27 -21.54 6.16
CA GLY A 97 6.64 -22.81 6.32
C GLY A 97 7.47 -24.09 6.27
N SER A 98 8.33 -24.37 7.25
CA SER A 98 8.69 -25.74 7.58
C SER A 98 8.61 -25.93 9.09
N ARG A 99 7.54 -26.61 9.52
CA ARG A 99 7.45 -27.15 10.89
C ARG A 99 8.48 -28.26 11.02
N SER A 100 9.64 -27.96 11.57
CA SER A 100 10.54 -28.99 12.07
C SER A 100 10.35 -29.14 13.58
N PRO A 101 9.92 -30.31 14.07
CA PRO A 101 9.68 -30.53 15.50
C PRO A 101 10.95 -31.08 16.18
N LEU A 102 11.94 -30.23 16.42
CA LEU A 102 13.08 -30.65 17.26
C LEU A 102 13.44 -29.53 18.24
N PRO A 103 13.51 -29.82 19.55
CA PRO A 103 13.84 -28.86 20.60
C PRO A 103 15.37 -28.75 20.71
N PHE A 104 16.01 -27.81 19.99
CA PHE A 104 17.37 -27.42 20.29
C PHE A 104 17.41 -25.98 20.78
N PRO A 105 18.33 -25.63 21.72
CA PRO A 105 18.42 -24.28 22.26
C PRO A 105 18.80 -23.32 21.15
N THR A 106 17.88 -22.47 20.79
CA THR A 106 18.06 -21.44 19.78
C THR A 106 19.07 -20.41 20.25
N LYS A 107 20.20 -20.31 19.56
CA LYS A 107 21.07 -19.12 19.60
C LYS A 107 20.18 -17.88 19.37
N LYS A 108 20.43 -16.81 20.15
CA LYS A 108 19.79 -15.51 19.99
C LYS A 108 19.72 -15.15 18.50
N VAL A 109 18.54 -15.15 17.92
CA VAL A 109 18.29 -14.76 16.57
C VAL A 109 18.61 -13.26 16.46
N LYS A 110 19.61 -12.91 15.68
CA LYS A 110 19.82 -11.55 15.17
C LYS A 110 18.64 -11.22 14.25
N GLY A 111 17.66 -10.51 14.76
CA GLY A 111 16.45 -10.23 13.98
C GLY A 111 15.44 -9.35 14.76
N ALA A 112 15.86 -8.72 15.85
CA ALA A 112 15.01 -7.72 16.47
C ALA A 112 14.96 -6.49 15.56
N VAL A 113 13.76 -6.16 15.04
CA VAL A 113 13.50 -4.91 14.34
C VAL A 113 13.94 -3.75 15.23
N SER A 114 14.80 -2.89 14.71
CA SER A 114 15.28 -1.71 15.45
C SER A 114 14.14 -0.73 15.69
N SER A 115 14.31 0.18 16.66
CA SER A 115 13.32 1.23 16.92
C SER A 115 13.11 2.14 15.69
N THR A 116 14.16 2.39 14.92
CA THR A 116 14.09 3.20 13.69
C THR A 116 13.24 2.51 12.63
N GLU A 117 13.46 1.22 12.37
CA GLU A 117 12.66 0.44 11.41
C GLU A 117 11.21 0.33 11.85
N ARG A 118 10.96 0.10 13.16
CA ARG A 118 9.60 0.07 13.70
C ARG A 118 8.88 1.40 13.50
N ASN A 119 9.53 2.50 13.84
CA ASN A 119 8.98 3.85 13.65
C ASN A 119 8.70 4.15 12.19
N GLU A 120 9.58 3.71 11.27
CA GLU A 120 9.34 3.85 9.83
C GLU A 120 8.09 3.08 9.41
N ILE A 121 7.99 1.80 9.76
CA ILE A 121 6.84 0.95 9.40
C ILE A 121 5.54 1.56 9.93
N GLU A 122 5.54 1.99 11.18
CA GLU A 122 4.35 2.59 11.78
C GLU A 122 3.97 3.92 11.09
N ASN A 123 4.95 4.79 10.80
CA ASN A 123 4.67 6.13 10.27
C ASN A 123 4.47 6.17 8.74
N ALA A 124 4.93 5.16 8.02
CA ALA A 124 4.77 5.09 6.57
C ALA A 124 3.35 4.68 6.15
N GLN A 125 2.63 3.90 6.96
CA GLN A 125 1.33 3.36 6.58
C GLN A 125 0.26 4.44 6.42
N PHE A 126 -0.71 4.17 5.54
CA PHE A 126 -1.92 4.98 5.42
C PHE A 126 -2.76 4.87 6.71
N LYS A 127 -3.04 6.02 7.36
CA LYS A 127 -3.70 6.08 8.66
C LYS A 127 -4.84 7.09 8.73
N ALA A 128 -5.14 7.78 7.63
CA ALA A 128 -6.21 8.74 7.63
C ALA A 128 -7.56 8.04 7.93
N LYS A 129 -8.41 8.71 8.66
CA LYS A 129 -9.80 8.28 8.92
C LYS A 129 -10.78 9.01 8.02
N ALA A 130 -10.40 10.20 7.58
CA ALA A 130 -11.17 11.01 6.66
C ALA A 130 -10.23 11.81 5.76
N VAL A 131 -10.73 12.22 4.61
CA VAL A 131 -10.11 13.18 3.70
C VAL A 131 -10.98 14.43 3.72
N GLU A 132 -10.43 15.50 4.28
CA GLU A 132 -11.12 16.78 4.40
C GLU A 132 -11.41 17.40 3.02
N PRO A 133 -12.39 18.31 2.90
CA PRO A 133 -12.64 19.04 1.67
C PRO A 133 -11.38 19.68 1.08
N HIS A 134 -11.24 19.61 -0.23
CA HIS A 134 -10.14 20.21 -1.00
C HIS A 134 -8.75 19.81 -0.50
N SER A 135 -8.61 18.57 -0.06
CA SER A 135 -7.36 18.07 0.51
C SER A 135 -6.99 16.69 -0.01
N SER A 136 -5.76 16.29 0.28
CA SER A 136 -5.26 14.94 -0.03
C SER A 136 -4.70 14.27 1.22
N GLN A 137 -4.98 12.99 1.38
CA GLN A 137 -4.37 12.11 2.36
C GLN A 137 -3.59 11.02 1.67
N ALA A 138 -2.44 10.65 2.25
CA ALA A 138 -1.60 9.65 1.64
C ALA A 138 -0.84 8.81 2.68
N GLY A 139 -0.44 7.61 2.26
CA GLY A 139 0.37 6.69 3.03
C GLY A 139 0.62 5.41 2.25
N PHE A 140 1.47 4.55 2.79
CA PHE A 140 1.80 3.30 2.14
C PHE A 140 0.86 2.16 2.54
N LEU A 141 0.53 1.34 1.56
CA LEU A 141 0.02 -0.02 1.74
C LEU A 141 1.15 -0.98 1.38
N PHE A 142 1.31 -2.05 2.14
CA PHE A 142 2.35 -3.05 1.91
C PHE A 142 1.72 -4.37 1.49
N PHE A 143 2.11 -4.92 0.34
CA PHE A 143 1.58 -6.16 -0.16
C PHE A 143 2.63 -7.27 -0.10
N ASP A 144 2.22 -8.45 0.35
CA ASP A 144 3.03 -9.65 0.32
C ASP A 144 3.12 -10.19 -1.11
N ILE A 145 4.33 -10.22 -1.66
CA ILE A 145 4.61 -10.66 -3.03
C ILE A 145 5.53 -11.90 -3.10
N SER A 146 5.63 -12.66 -2.00
CA SER A 146 6.60 -13.77 -1.86
C SER A 146 6.54 -14.82 -2.98
N ASP A 147 5.37 -15.04 -3.54
CA ASP A 147 5.16 -16.04 -4.59
C ASP A 147 5.01 -15.41 -6.00
N LEU A 148 5.35 -14.11 -6.14
CA LEU A 148 5.11 -13.34 -7.35
C LEU A 148 6.40 -12.73 -7.90
N ALA A 149 6.84 -13.18 -9.07
CA ALA A 149 8.04 -12.66 -9.71
C ALA A 149 7.86 -11.21 -10.23
N ASN A 150 6.69 -10.89 -10.75
CA ASN A 150 6.36 -9.58 -11.31
C ASN A 150 4.88 -9.24 -11.05
N PRO A 151 4.57 -8.64 -9.91
CA PRO A 151 3.18 -8.47 -9.47
C PRO A 151 2.43 -7.31 -10.13
N LEU A 152 3.11 -6.37 -10.81
CA LEU A 152 2.47 -5.13 -11.29
C LEU A 152 1.82 -5.22 -12.67
N PRO A 153 2.45 -5.82 -13.72
CA PRO A 153 1.85 -5.87 -15.04
C PRO A 153 0.51 -6.60 -15.06
N GLY A 154 -0.51 -5.97 -15.67
CA GLY A 154 -1.87 -6.50 -15.75
C GLY A 154 -2.58 -6.60 -14.40
N SER A 155 -2.09 -5.89 -13.38
CA SER A 155 -2.73 -5.85 -12.07
C SER A 155 -3.66 -4.66 -11.94
N GLU A 156 -4.73 -4.87 -11.18
CA GLU A 156 -5.76 -3.89 -10.86
C GLU A 156 -5.85 -3.72 -9.35
N PHE A 157 -5.99 -2.50 -8.92
CA PHE A 157 -6.17 -2.19 -7.50
C PHE A 157 -7.61 -1.74 -7.27
N TYR A 158 -8.26 -2.38 -6.33
CA TYR A 158 -9.62 -2.06 -5.91
C TYR A 158 -9.63 -1.42 -4.53
N LEU A 159 -10.37 -0.32 -4.41
CA LEU A 159 -10.61 0.34 -3.14
C LEU A 159 -12.11 0.51 -2.93
N THR A 160 -12.61 0.03 -1.80
CA THR A 160 -14.02 0.11 -1.40
C THR A 160 -14.15 0.63 0.02
N GLY A 161 -15.38 0.88 0.46
CA GLY A 161 -15.67 1.25 1.84
C GLY A 161 -15.49 2.73 2.17
N LEU A 162 -15.25 3.58 1.16
CA LEU A 162 -15.30 5.03 1.33
C LEU A 162 -16.76 5.47 1.49
N ARG A 163 -16.99 6.50 2.32
CA ARG A 163 -18.32 7.03 2.58
C ARG A 163 -18.34 8.55 2.49
N ASP A 164 -19.47 9.09 2.02
CA ASP A 164 -19.72 10.53 2.10
C ASP A 164 -20.08 10.98 3.53
N ALA A 165 -20.21 12.28 3.73
CA ALA A 165 -20.59 12.87 5.02
C ALA A 165 -21.98 12.43 5.55
N SER A 166 -22.83 11.87 4.69
CA SER A 166 -24.13 11.30 5.04
C SER A 166 -24.06 9.83 5.40
N GLY A 167 -22.87 9.21 5.28
CA GLY A 167 -22.64 7.79 5.52
C GLY A 167 -23.00 6.89 4.34
N HIS A 168 -23.32 7.43 3.17
CA HIS A 168 -23.54 6.63 1.97
C HIS A 168 -22.21 6.14 1.43
N ALA A 169 -22.14 4.86 1.03
CA ALA A 169 -20.97 4.30 0.40
C ALA A 169 -20.75 4.92 -0.99
N LEU A 170 -19.53 5.38 -1.26
CA LEU A 170 -19.10 5.76 -2.59
C LEU A 170 -18.94 4.51 -3.47
N MET A 171 -18.93 4.69 -4.80
CA MET A 171 -18.59 3.61 -5.72
C MET A 171 -17.17 3.09 -5.42
N TYR A 172 -16.89 1.87 -5.81
CA TYR A 172 -15.52 1.34 -5.71
C TYR A 172 -14.62 2.00 -6.75
N PHE A 173 -13.37 2.25 -6.36
CA PHE A 173 -12.33 2.72 -7.25
C PHE A 173 -11.57 1.52 -7.84
N ASP A 174 -11.28 1.61 -9.13
CA ASP A 174 -10.54 0.60 -9.89
C ASP A 174 -9.37 1.26 -10.61
N VAL A 175 -8.15 1.03 -10.08
CA VAL A 175 -6.94 1.65 -10.60
C VAL A 175 -6.09 0.61 -11.31
N PRO A 176 -6.06 0.60 -12.66
CA PRO A 176 -5.17 -0.27 -13.42
C PRO A 176 -3.72 0.17 -13.28
N LEU A 177 -2.84 -0.75 -12.84
CA LEU A 177 -1.43 -0.45 -12.64
C LEU A 177 -0.59 -0.42 -13.93
N ASP A 178 -1.15 -0.86 -15.05
CA ASP A 178 -0.49 -0.73 -16.35
C ASP A 178 -0.18 0.74 -16.69
N LYS A 179 -1.03 1.68 -16.29
CA LYS A 179 -0.79 3.12 -16.45
C LYS A 179 0.47 3.62 -15.73
N TYR A 180 0.84 2.99 -14.63
CA TYR A 180 2.09 3.27 -13.93
C TYR A 180 3.31 2.78 -14.71
N LEU A 181 3.17 1.67 -15.44
CA LEU A 181 4.24 1.02 -16.19
C LEU A 181 4.48 1.64 -17.56
N GLU A 182 3.55 2.45 -18.07
CA GLU A 182 3.73 3.16 -19.33
C GLU A 182 4.88 4.16 -19.22
N PRO A 183 5.81 4.18 -20.21
CA PRO A 183 6.87 5.17 -20.22
C PRO A 183 6.27 6.57 -20.31
N HIS A 184 6.51 7.40 -19.30
CA HIS A 184 6.14 8.80 -19.34
C HIS A 184 6.98 9.48 -20.40
N THR A 185 6.36 9.78 -21.54
CA THR A 185 6.94 10.70 -22.52
C THR A 185 6.81 12.11 -21.92
N PRO A 186 7.92 12.82 -21.72
CA PRO A 186 7.92 14.17 -21.16
C PRO A 186 7.22 15.19 -22.06
#